data_30c7755be32c7e8e698237d6be0ef8dc
#
_entry.id   30c7755be32c7e8e698237d6be0ef8dc
#
_cell.length_a   1.000
_cell.length_b   1.000
_cell.length_c   1.000
_cell.angle_alpha   90.00
_cell.angle_beta   90.00
_cell.angle_gamma   90.00
#
_symmetry.space_group_name_H-M   'P 1'
#
loop_
_entity.id
_entity.type
_entity.pdbx_description
1 polymer ?
#
loop_
_entity_poly.entity_id
_entity_poly.type
_entity_poly.pdbx_seq_one_letter_code
_entity_poly.pdbx_strand_id
1 'polypeptide(L)'
;MVRKTKEEAEVTRRHIIEAARRIFLECGVGRTSLEKIAAAAGVTRGAVYWHFKNKMELFVAMREEATLPLLDWVVFDEGDDDPLGGLERALLAIIHTLIDEPQTRETFEILIFKCEYVDELSPMMACTPVQFDFLQQLTDAYARAANKGQLRAVATPEAMAYDTFLFV
;
A
#
# COMPACT_ATOMS: atom_id res chain seq x y z
N MET A 1 -33.80 -17.67 4.22
CA MET A 1 -32.57 -16.96 3.83
C MET A 1 -31.43 -17.52 4.69
N VAL A 2 -30.53 -18.30 4.13
CA VAL A 2 -29.42 -18.89 4.89
C VAL A 2 -28.47 -17.77 5.28
N ARG A 3 -28.19 -17.64 6.56
CA ARG A 3 -27.22 -16.65 7.09
C ARG A 3 -25.83 -17.13 6.66
N LYS A 4 -25.18 -16.39 5.77
CA LYS A 4 -23.78 -16.67 5.39
C LYS A 4 -22.91 -16.74 6.64
N THR A 5 -22.03 -17.72 6.69
CA THR A 5 -21.04 -17.83 7.78
C THR A 5 -20.07 -16.65 7.71
N LYS A 6 -19.38 -16.32 8.80
CA LYS A 6 -18.36 -15.26 8.82
C LYS A 6 -17.28 -15.51 7.77
N GLU A 7 -16.95 -16.76 7.55
CA GLU A 7 -15.95 -17.20 6.56
C GLU A 7 -16.41 -16.96 5.11
N GLU A 8 -17.67 -17.30 4.78
CA GLU A 8 -18.25 -17.01 3.46
C GLU A 8 -18.36 -15.50 3.18
N ALA A 9 -18.60 -14.70 4.22
CA ALA A 9 -18.61 -13.25 4.12
C ALA A 9 -17.21 -12.71 3.78
N GLU A 10 -16.16 -13.23 4.43
CA GLU A 10 -14.78 -12.83 4.18
C GLU A 10 -14.30 -13.24 2.78
N VAL A 11 -14.66 -14.42 2.30
CA VAL A 11 -14.40 -14.84 0.92
C VAL A 11 -15.08 -13.90 -0.07
N THR A 12 -16.33 -13.51 0.19
CA THR A 12 -17.05 -12.56 -0.67
C THR A 12 -16.37 -11.19 -0.67
N ARG A 13 -15.93 -10.72 0.50
CA ARG A 13 -15.20 -9.44 0.65
C ARG A 13 -13.94 -9.42 -0.20
N ARG A 14 -13.10 -10.46 -0.12
CA ARG A 14 -11.89 -10.59 -0.93
C ARG A 14 -12.17 -10.59 -2.43
N HIS A 15 -13.17 -11.34 -2.90
CA HIS A 15 -13.58 -11.34 -4.30
C HIS A 15 -14.00 -9.95 -4.80
N ILE A 16 -14.67 -9.15 -3.94
CA ILE A 16 -15.03 -7.77 -4.27
C ILE A 16 -13.77 -6.90 -4.41
N ILE A 17 -12.79 -7.05 -3.51
CA ILE A 17 -11.53 -6.30 -3.56
C ILE A 17 -10.71 -6.66 -4.80
N GLU A 18 -10.60 -7.94 -5.14
CA GLU A 18 -9.92 -8.42 -6.36
C GLU A 18 -10.58 -7.88 -7.63
N ALA A 19 -11.91 -7.90 -7.69
CA ALA A 19 -12.66 -7.33 -8.82
C ALA A 19 -12.46 -5.81 -8.90
N ALA A 20 -12.43 -5.12 -7.76
CA ALA A 20 -12.17 -3.68 -7.70
C ALA A 20 -10.78 -3.36 -8.25
N ARG A 21 -9.73 -4.07 -7.82
CA ARG A 21 -8.36 -3.90 -8.29
C ARG A 21 -8.30 -3.99 -9.83
N ARG A 22 -8.84 -5.05 -10.39
CA ARG A 22 -8.89 -5.24 -11.85
C ARG A 22 -9.61 -4.10 -12.56
N ILE A 23 -10.77 -3.68 -12.10
CA ILE A 23 -11.55 -2.61 -12.74
C ILE A 23 -10.89 -1.24 -12.55
N PHE A 24 -10.27 -0.96 -11.41
CA PHE A 24 -9.50 0.26 -11.19
C PHE A 24 -8.28 0.32 -12.12
N LEU A 25 -7.58 -0.79 -12.29
CA LEU A 25 -6.43 -0.90 -13.19
C LEU A 25 -6.84 -0.61 -14.65
N GLU A 26 -7.95 -1.21 -15.11
CA GLU A 26 -8.46 -1.04 -16.48
C GLU A 26 -9.01 0.35 -16.74
N CYS A 27 -9.80 0.90 -15.83
CA CYS A 27 -10.65 2.05 -16.08
C CYS A 27 -10.25 3.32 -15.32
N GLY A 28 -9.38 3.22 -14.33
CA GLY A 28 -9.11 4.26 -13.35
C GLY A 28 -10.16 4.31 -12.22
N VAL A 29 -9.76 4.86 -11.08
CA VAL A 29 -10.60 4.93 -9.87
C VAL A 29 -11.77 5.90 -10.07
N GLY A 30 -11.53 7.06 -10.70
CA GLY A 30 -12.54 8.09 -10.95
C GLY A 30 -13.72 7.56 -11.77
N ARG A 31 -13.45 6.82 -12.84
CA ARG A 31 -14.44 6.32 -13.81
C ARG A 31 -15.09 4.99 -13.44
N THR A 32 -14.81 4.48 -12.24
CA THR A 32 -15.34 3.20 -11.75
C THR A 32 -16.48 3.43 -10.75
N SER A 33 -17.56 2.62 -10.85
CA SER A 33 -18.67 2.60 -9.90
C SER A 33 -18.75 1.28 -9.16
N LEU A 34 -19.40 1.26 -7.98
CA LEU A 34 -19.64 0.03 -7.23
C LEU A 34 -20.51 -0.98 -7.98
N GLU A 35 -21.41 -0.52 -8.87
CA GLU A 35 -22.21 -1.37 -9.74
C GLU A 35 -21.34 -2.14 -10.73
N LYS A 36 -20.36 -1.46 -11.33
CA LYS A 36 -19.41 -2.09 -12.26
C LYS A 36 -18.56 -3.14 -11.55
N ILE A 37 -18.12 -2.83 -10.33
CA ILE A 37 -17.36 -3.78 -9.49
C ILE A 37 -18.24 -4.98 -9.09
N ALA A 38 -19.51 -4.76 -8.68
CA ALA A 38 -20.43 -5.84 -8.35
C ALA A 38 -20.63 -6.81 -9.51
N ALA A 39 -20.83 -6.27 -10.72
CA ALA A 39 -20.95 -7.06 -11.94
C ALA A 39 -19.66 -7.88 -12.22
N ALA A 40 -18.49 -7.27 -12.07
CA ALA A 40 -17.20 -7.92 -12.28
C ALA A 40 -16.87 -8.99 -11.22
N ALA A 41 -17.35 -8.82 -9.98
CA ALA A 41 -17.24 -9.79 -8.89
C ALA A 41 -18.31 -10.89 -8.94
N GLY A 42 -19.29 -10.82 -9.84
CA GLY A 42 -20.40 -11.77 -9.92
C GLY A 42 -21.32 -11.75 -8.70
N VAL A 43 -21.42 -10.61 -8.00
CA VAL A 43 -22.25 -10.44 -6.82
C VAL A 43 -23.34 -9.37 -7.04
N THR A 44 -24.34 -9.36 -6.17
CA THR A 44 -25.37 -8.32 -6.21
C THR A 44 -24.82 -6.97 -5.70
N ARG A 45 -25.37 -5.85 -6.19
CA ARG A 45 -25.08 -4.52 -5.66
C ARG A 45 -25.26 -4.46 -4.14
N GLY A 46 -26.34 -5.07 -3.61
CA GLY A 46 -26.58 -5.13 -2.16
C GLY A 46 -25.47 -5.86 -1.40
N ALA A 47 -24.86 -6.90 -1.99
CA ALA A 47 -23.74 -7.59 -1.38
C ALA A 47 -22.48 -6.68 -1.29
N VAL A 48 -22.23 -5.85 -2.29
CA VAL A 48 -21.13 -4.88 -2.22
C VAL A 48 -21.38 -3.85 -1.13
N TYR A 49 -22.60 -3.25 -1.06
CA TYR A 49 -22.95 -2.26 -0.04
C TYR A 49 -23.00 -2.82 1.38
N TRP A 50 -23.14 -4.14 1.53
CA TRP A 50 -23.03 -4.77 2.84
C TRP A 50 -21.58 -4.78 3.37
N HIS A 51 -20.60 -4.88 2.46
CA HIS A 51 -19.17 -4.91 2.81
C HIS A 51 -18.52 -3.53 2.80
N PHE A 52 -18.95 -2.64 1.91
CA PHE A 52 -18.31 -1.33 1.66
C PHE A 52 -19.37 -0.26 1.46
N LYS A 53 -19.37 0.78 2.28
CA LYS A 53 -20.33 1.88 2.23
C LYS A 53 -20.24 2.70 0.94
N ASN A 54 -19.03 2.83 0.42
CA ASN A 54 -18.73 3.60 -0.78
C ASN A 54 -17.48 3.07 -1.49
N LYS A 55 -17.20 3.63 -2.67
CA LYS A 55 -16.03 3.28 -3.47
C LYS A 55 -14.71 3.54 -2.75
N MET A 56 -14.68 4.55 -1.91
CA MET A 56 -13.48 4.95 -1.18
C MET A 56 -13.11 3.94 -0.09
N GLU A 57 -14.08 3.45 0.67
CA GLU A 57 -13.84 2.40 1.67
C GLU A 57 -13.29 1.12 1.02
N LEU A 58 -13.81 0.76 -0.16
CA LEU A 58 -13.30 -0.35 -0.95
C LEU A 58 -11.86 -0.11 -1.44
N PHE A 59 -11.57 1.10 -1.91
CA PHE A 59 -10.24 1.49 -2.37
C PHE A 59 -9.20 1.44 -1.23
N VAL A 60 -9.57 1.93 -0.03
CA VAL A 60 -8.71 1.83 1.17
C VAL A 60 -8.42 0.39 1.52
N ALA A 61 -9.45 -0.46 1.55
CA ALA A 61 -9.29 -1.88 1.86
C ALA A 61 -8.36 -2.58 0.85
N MET A 62 -8.50 -2.25 -0.44
CA MET A 62 -7.60 -2.77 -1.49
C MET A 62 -6.14 -2.32 -1.27
N ARG A 63 -5.93 -1.05 -0.91
CA ARG A 63 -4.61 -0.51 -0.63
C ARG A 63 -3.98 -1.18 0.59
N GLU A 64 -4.72 -1.32 1.68
CA GLU A 64 -4.24 -1.94 2.92
C GLU A 64 -3.80 -3.38 2.71
N GLU A 65 -4.54 -4.17 1.91
CA GLU A 65 -4.15 -5.54 1.57
C GLU A 65 -2.80 -5.64 0.86
N ALA A 66 -2.39 -4.62 0.12
CA ALA A 66 -1.11 -4.62 -0.60
C ALA A 66 0.02 -3.93 0.20
N THR A 67 -0.31 -2.90 0.99
CA THR A 67 0.70 -2.09 1.69
C THR A 67 1.20 -2.78 2.96
N LEU A 68 0.31 -3.43 3.71
CA LEU A 68 0.70 -4.12 4.94
C LEU A 68 1.74 -5.23 4.70
N PRO A 69 1.56 -6.16 3.75
CA PRO A 69 2.58 -7.16 3.46
C PRO A 69 3.91 -6.55 3.02
N LEU A 70 3.89 -5.47 2.25
CA LEU A 70 5.12 -4.83 1.75
C LEU A 70 5.98 -4.27 2.90
N LEU A 71 5.35 -3.71 3.92
CA LEU A 71 6.03 -3.08 5.05
C LEU A 71 6.41 -4.07 6.15
N ASP A 72 5.67 -5.17 6.29
CA ASP A 72 6.01 -6.25 7.23
C ASP A 72 7.34 -6.94 6.90
N TRP A 73 7.78 -6.90 5.64
CA TRP A 73 9.08 -7.44 5.20
C TRP A 73 10.24 -6.47 5.40
N VAL A 74 9.94 -5.19 5.61
CA VAL A 74 10.96 -4.16 5.85
C VAL A 74 11.30 -4.13 7.33
N VAL A 75 12.12 -5.05 7.78
CA VAL A 75 12.62 -5.07 9.16
C VAL A 75 13.97 -4.35 9.21
N PHE A 76 13.97 -3.17 9.83
CA PHE A 76 15.20 -2.49 10.20
C PHE A 76 15.68 -3.02 11.55
N ASP A 77 16.71 -3.85 11.55
CA ASP A 77 17.33 -4.31 12.80
C ASP A 77 18.06 -3.13 13.46
N GLU A 78 17.58 -2.74 14.64
CA GLU A 78 18.19 -1.67 15.44
C GLU A 78 19.61 -2.02 15.90
N GLY A 79 19.92 -3.30 16.02
CA GLY A 79 21.22 -3.83 16.39
C GLY A 79 22.18 -4.07 15.23
N ASP A 80 21.77 -3.80 13.98
CA ASP A 80 22.60 -4.06 12.80
C ASP A 80 23.89 -3.20 12.85
N ASP A 81 25.02 -3.89 12.71
CA ASP A 81 26.33 -3.24 12.64
C ASP A 81 26.54 -2.49 11.33
N ASP A 82 25.76 -2.79 10.31
CA ASP A 82 25.76 -2.15 9.00
C ASP A 82 24.38 -1.54 8.64
N PRO A 83 24.01 -0.39 9.21
CA PRO A 83 22.73 0.26 8.94
C PRO A 83 22.46 0.57 7.47
N LEU A 84 23.50 0.94 6.68
CA LEU A 84 23.32 1.18 5.24
C LEU A 84 23.06 -0.10 4.46
N GLY A 85 23.78 -1.18 4.77
CA GLY A 85 23.49 -2.50 4.19
C GLY A 85 22.12 -3.03 4.60
N GLY A 86 21.66 -2.74 5.82
CA GLY A 86 20.29 -3.01 6.26
C GLY A 86 19.26 -2.27 5.42
N LEU A 87 19.50 -1.00 5.16
CA LEU A 87 18.65 -0.15 4.32
C LEU A 87 18.59 -0.67 2.87
N GLU A 88 19.74 -1.01 2.28
CA GLU A 88 19.82 -1.59 0.95
C GLU A 88 19.00 -2.88 0.86
N ARG A 89 19.16 -3.79 1.82
CA ARG A 89 18.39 -5.05 1.87
C ARG A 89 16.89 -4.80 1.95
N ALA A 90 16.47 -3.83 2.77
CA ALA A 90 15.07 -3.46 2.91
C ALA A 90 14.48 -2.91 1.60
N LEU A 91 15.20 -2.02 0.92
CA LEU A 91 14.77 -1.47 -0.37
C LEU A 91 14.73 -2.54 -1.47
N LEU A 92 15.71 -3.45 -1.51
CA LEU A 92 15.68 -4.58 -2.44
C LEU A 92 14.52 -5.53 -2.15
N ALA A 93 14.17 -5.76 -0.89
CA ALA A 93 13.02 -6.57 -0.52
C ALA A 93 11.71 -5.96 -1.03
N ILE A 94 11.54 -4.63 -0.95
CA ILE A 94 10.39 -3.92 -1.54
C ILE A 94 10.32 -4.18 -3.06
N ILE A 95 11.43 -4.01 -3.76
CA ILE A 95 11.49 -4.22 -5.22
C ILE A 95 11.16 -5.68 -5.57
N HIS A 96 11.72 -6.66 -4.85
CA HIS A 96 11.43 -8.07 -5.07
C HIS A 96 9.94 -8.37 -4.82
N THR A 97 9.34 -7.82 -3.76
CA THR A 97 7.91 -7.98 -3.50
C THR A 97 7.06 -7.44 -4.65
N LEU A 98 7.41 -6.26 -5.20
CA LEU A 98 6.72 -5.70 -6.37
C LEU A 98 6.87 -6.56 -7.64
N ILE A 99 7.99 -7.29 -7.78
CA ILE A 99 8.22 -8.20 -8.90
C ILE A 99 7.44 -9.51 -8.71
N ASP A 100 7.50 -10.09 -7.52
CA ASP A 100 7.03 -11.44 -7.23
C ASP A 100 5.54 -11.48 -6.87
N GLU A 101 4.97 -10.36 -6.38
CA GLU A 101 3.58 -10.25 -5.93
C GLU A 101 2.73 -9.40 -6.89
N PRO A 102 2.04 -10.01 -7.89
CA PRO A 102 1.27 -9.27 -8.88
C PRO A 102 0.20 -8.36 -8.27
N GLN A 103 -0.47 -8.79 -7.21
CA GLN A 103 -1.52 -8.02 -6.56
C GLN A 103 -0.97 -6.72 -5.93
N THR A 104 0.20 -6.81 -5.31
CA THR A 104 0.90 -5.66 -4.73
C THR A 104 1.30 -4.69 -5.85
N ARG A 105 1.95 -5.18 -6.90
CA ARG A 105 2.34 -4.36 -8.06
C ARG A 105 1.15 -3.67 -8.71
N GLU A 106 0.05 -4.38 -9.00
CA GLU A 106 -1.16 -3.82 -9.57
C GLU A 106 -1.77 -2.73 -8.70
N THR A 107 -1.75 -2.92 -7.38
CA THR A 107 -2.25 -1.93 -6.44
C THR A 107 -1.40 -0.66 -6.47
N PHE A 108 -0.07 -0.80 -6.50
CA PHE A 108 0.83 0.36 -6.63
C PHE A 108 0.67 1.06 -7.99
N GLU A 109 0.48 0.31 -9.08
CA GLU A 109 0.18 0.91 -10.39
C GLU A 109 -1.11 1.74 -10.35
N ILE A 110 -2.15 1.26 -9.68
CA ILE A 110 -3.39 2.01 -9.49
C ILE A 110 -3.13 3.28 -8.67
N LEU A 111 -2.40 3.18 -7.56
CA LEU A 111 -2.11 4.31 -6.67
C LEU A 111 -1.34 5.42 -7.40
N ILE A 112 -0.36 5.07 -8.22
CA ILE A 112 0.54 6.02 -8.87
C ILE A 112 -0.07 6.57 -10.17
N PHE A 113 -0.70 5.73 -11.01
CA PHE A 113 -1.05 6.10 -12.38
C PHE A 113 -2.55 6.14 -12.67
N LYS A 114 -3.41 5.56 -11.82
CA LYS A 114 -4.85 5.42 -12.10
C LYS A 114 -5.74 6.14 -11.10
N CYS A 115 -5.16 6.74 -10.07
CA CYS A 115 -5.86 7.67 -9.20
C CYS A 115 -5.84 9.05 -9.87
N GLU A 116 -6.98 9.44 -10.46
CA GLU A 116 -7.19 10.84 -10.79
C GLU A 116 -7.30 11.59 -9.44
N TYR A 117 -6.46 12.60 -9.24
CA TYR A 117 -6.45 13.45 -8.04
C TYR A 117 -7.71 14.32 -8.01
N VAL A 118 -8.86 13.70 -7.72
CA VAL A 118 -10.09 14.42 -7.41
C VAL A 118 -10.12 14.76 -5.93
N ASP A 119 -10.73 15.88 -5.58
CA ASP A 119 -10.80 16.41 -4.21
C ASP A 119 -11.21 15.38 -3.15
N GLU A 120 -12.02 14.39 -3.52
CA GLU A 120 -12.44 13.28 -2.66
C GLU A 120 -11.30 12.30 -2.29
N LEU A 121 -10.25 12.22 -3.13
CA LEU A 121 -9.08 11.35 -2.93
C LEU A 121 -7.94 12.05 -2.19
N SER A 122 -7.94 13.39 -2.16
CA SER A 122 -6.89 14.20 -1.55
C SER A 122 -6.60 13.86 -0.08
N PRO A 123 -7.61 13.63 0.81
CA PRO A 123 -7.34 13.24 2.19
C PRO A 123 -6.73 11.85 2.34
N MET A 124 -6.84 10.99 1.32
CA MET A 124 -6.35 9.61 1.37
C MET A 124 -4.95 9.44 0.80
N MET A 125 -4.48 10.47 0.08
CA MET A 125 -3.07 10.61 -0.30
C MET A 125 -2.24 11.18 0.86
N ALA A 126 -2.89 11.62 1.95
CA ALA A 126 -2.19 11.93 3.19
C ALA A 126 -1.44 10.69 3.69
N CYS A 127 -0.23 10.88 4.18
CA CYS A 127 0.62 9.84 4.73
C CYS A 127 -0.18 9.03 5.76
N THR A 128 -0.35 7.74 5.53
CA THR A 128 -1.01 6.85 6.50
C THR A 128 -0.11 6.66 7.71
N PRO A 129 -0.64 6.25 8.89
CA PRO A 129 0.19 5.90 10.02
C PRO A 129 1.33 4.96 9.65
N VAL A 130 1.06 3.95 8.81
CA VAL A 130 2.06 2.98 8.33
C VAL A 130 3.16 3.63 7.48
N GLN A 131 2.81 4.57 6.60
CA GLN A 131 3.79 5.32 5.82
C GLN A 131 4.62 6.27 6.70
N PHE A 132 4.00 6.82 7.75
CA PHE A 132 4.70 7.65 8.72
C PHE A 132 5.69 6.82 9.53
N ASP A 133 5.31 5.62 9.98
CA ASP A 133 6.19 4.68 10.68
C ASP A 133 7.36 4.25 9.79
N PHE A 134 7.12 3.99 8.51
CA PHE A 134 8.17 3.66 7.57
C PHE A 134 9.17 4.82 7.36
N LEU A 135 8.69 6.04 7.20
CA LEU A 135 9.55 7.22 7.11
C LEU A 135 10.39 7.42 8.37
N GLN A 136 9.81 7.18 9.56
CA GLN A 136 10.54 7.24 10.82
C GLN A 136 11.65 6.18 10.88
N GLN A 137 11.35 4.95 10.49
CA GLN A 137 12.34 3.87 10.45
C GLN A 137 13.50 4.16 9.48
N LEU A 138 13.21 4.75 8.30
CA LEU A 138 14.24 5.24 7.38
C LEU A 138 15.12 6.31 8.04
N THR A 139 14.50 7.27 8.73
CA THR A 139 15.21 8.35 9.43
C THR A 139 16.15 7.77 10.48
N ASP A 140 15.68 6.84 11.29
CA ASP A 140 16.47 6.18 12.34
C ASP A 140 17.62 5.35 11.76
N ALA A 141 17.40 4.67 10.63
CA ALA A 141 18.45 3.93 9.92
C ALA A 141 19.55 4.87 9.41
N TYR A 142 19.20 6.00 8.79
CA TYR A 142 20.16 6.99 8.34
C TYR A 142 20.89 7.67 9.51
N ALA A 143 20.21 7.95 10.61
CA ALA A 143 20.83 8.51 11.82
C ALA A 143 21.87 7.53 12.41
N ARG A 144 21.55 6.23 12.48
CA ARG A 144 22.52 5.21 12.90
C ARG A 144 23.72 5.13 11.96
N ALA A 145 23.49 5.16 10.64
CA ALA A 145 24.56 5.16 9.64
C ALA A 145 25.48 6.37 9.76
N ALA A 146 24.91 7.56 10.01
CA ALA A 146 25.69 8.77 10.25
C ALA A 146 26.56 8.66 11.51
N ASN A 147 25.99 8.17 12.62
CA ASN A 147 26.71 7.95 13.88
C ASN A 147 27.86 6.94 13.77
N LYS A 148 27.73 5.96 12.86
CA LYS A 148 28.77 4.97 12.54
C LYS A 148 29.79 5.49 11.49
N GLY A 149 29.64 6.71 11.00
CA GLY A 149 30.54 7.31 10.01
C GLY A 149 30.41 6.72 8.61
N GLN A 150 29.33 6.02 8.32
CA GLN A 150 29.05 5.43 7.00
C GLN A 150 28.58 6.47 5.98
N LEU A 151 28.07 7.63 6.44
CA LEU A 151 27.57 8.70 5.58
C LEU A 151 28.57 9.84 5.48
N ARG A 152 28.69 10.42 4.29
CA ARG A 152 29.33 11.72 4.11
C ARG A 152 28.34 12.80 4.56
N ALA A 153 28.82 13.82 5.29
CA ALA A 153 27.99 14.91 5.83
C ALA A 153 27.46 15.85 4.71
N VAL A 154 26.64 15.33 3.78
CA VAL A 154 26.09 16.09 2.65
C VAL A 154 24.64 16.48 2.90
N ALA A 155 23.88 15.68 3.66
CA ALA A 155 22.48 15.90 3.97
C ALA A 155 22.16 15.37 5.38
N THR A 156 21.06 15.85 5.98
CA THR A 156 20.59 15.32 7.25
C THR A 156 19.90 13.95 7.08
N PRO A 157 19.88 13.09 8.12
CA PRO A 157 19.17 11.82 8.07
C PRO A 157 17.71 11.95 7.64
N GLU A 158 17.02 13.00 8.09
CA GLU A 158 15.63 13.29 7.74
C GLU A 158 15.48 13.60 6.25
N ALA A 159 16.37 14.41 5.68
CA ALA A 159 16.34 14.74 4.25
C ALA A 159 16.59 13.49 3.40
N MET A 160 17.57 12.66 3.78
CA MET A 160 17.88 11.40 3.09
C MET A 160 16.73 10.39 3.18
N ALA A 161 16.09 10.29 4.35
CA ALA A 161 14.93 9.44 4.55
C ALA A 161 13.74 9.88 3.67
N TYR A 162 13.51 11.20 3.61
CA TYR A 162 12.44 11.76 2.80
C TYR A 162 12.67 11.54 1.30
N ASP A 163 13.90 11.78 0.82
CA ASP A 163 14.27 11.52 -0.57
C ASP A 163 14.09 10.03 -0.92
N THR A 164 14.52 9.12 -0.05
CA THR A 164 14.33 7.68 -0.23
C THR A 164 12.85 7.31 -0.25
N PHE A 165 12.06 7.84 0.67
CA PHE A 165 10.62 7.62 0.75
C PHE A 165 9.87 8.08 -0.50
N LEU A 166 10.29 9.18 -1.12
CA LEU A 166 9.69 9.67 -2.37
C LEU A 166 10.12 8.87 -3.60
N PHE A 167 11.24 8.17 -3.51
CA PHE A 167 11.79 7.40 -4.63
C PHE A 167 11.23 5.97 -4.70
N VAL A 168 10.78 5.40 -3.57
CA VAL A 168 10.21 4.06 -3.46
C VAL A 168 8.69 4.10 -3.55
#